data_fa8b66d28ffad8b0f0d735b88fcd02af
#
_entry.id   fa8b66d28ffad8b0f0d735b88fcd02af
#
_cell.length_a   1.000
_cell.length_b   1.000
_cell.length_c   1.000
_cell.angle_alpha   90.00
_cell.angle_beta   90.00
_cell.angle_gamma   90.00
#
_symmetry.space_group_name_H-M   'P 1'
#
loop_
_entity.id
_entity.type
_entity.pdbx_description
1 polymer ?
#
loop_
_entity_poly.entity_id
_entity_poly.type
_entity_poly.pdbx_seq_one_letter_code
_entity_poly.pdbx_strand_id
1 'polypeptide(L)'
;GNDLNDAFIYPGPKLNVDPQNTQKAPIISVDNAIATAKSKISDLDIKMIMLPRITKETVSPYRIEGQVNTLLVRNRANQVLVHPFKAEAIDVSDSRTSSLSKRLFESVDPLHFGDFGGLLSKLIYFSFGALTVVMSVSGLWMWQRRNKALEEKGLAYQSMGPIKYISLGIVTGSIIV
;
A
#
# COMPACT_ATOMS: atom_id res chain seq x y z
N GLY A 1 -14.97 20.32 1.73
CA GLY A 1 -15.18 18.95 1.40
C GLY A 1 -14.25 18.36 0.36
N ASN A 2 -12.91 18.44 0.53
CA ASN A 2 -11.96 17.76 -0.37
C ASN A 2 -10.98 16.87 0.42
N ASP A 3 -11.33 16.53 1.65
CA ASP A 3 -10.40 15.89 2.59
C ASP A 3 -10.03 14.44 2.24
N LEU A 4 -10.80 13.77 1.36
CA LEU A 4 -10.51 12.39 0.95
C LEU A 4 -9.51 12.31 -0.21
N ASN A 5 -9.50 13.26 -1.13
CA ASN A 5 -8.52 13.27 -2.22
C ASN A 5 -7.11 13.62 -1.73
N ASP A 6 -7.01 14.47 -0.71
CA ASP A 6 -5.73 14.85 -0.11
C ASP A 6 -5.10 13.72 0.70
N ALA A 7 -5.90 12.72 1.14
CA ALA A 7 -5.40 11.54 1.84
C ALA A 7 -4.74 10.52 0.91
N PHE A 8 -5.11 10.48 -0.38
CA PHE A 8 -4.60 9.48 -1.33
C PHE A 8 -3.38 9.94 -2.14
N ILE A 9 -3.25 11.25 -2.35
CA ILE A 9 -2.11 11.81 -3.08
C ILE A 9 -1.65 13.00 -2.25
N TYR A 10 -0.68 12.77 -1.35
CA TYR A 10 0.00 13.87 -0.70
C TYR A 10 1.07 14.42 -1.66
N PRO A 11 0.74 15.34 -2.55
CA PRO A 11 1.74 16.16 -3.21
C PRO A 11 2.25 17.09 -2.13
N GLY A 12 3.34 16.75 -1.46
CA GLY A 12 3.88 17.60 -0.41
C GLY A 12 3.83 19.07 -0.78
N PRO A 13 3.85 19.99 0.18
CA PRO A 13 3.71 21.41 -0.10
C PRO A 13 4.68 21.83 -1.19
N LYS A 14 4.15 22.34 -2.29
CA LYS A 14 4.96 22.94 -3.32
C LYS A 14 5.45 24.29 -2.77
N LEU A 15 6.74 24.42 -2.60
CA LEU A 15 7.32 25.68 -2.21
C LEU A 15 7.24 26.63 -3.41
N ASN A 16 6.44 27.69 -3.29
CA ASN A 16 6.52 28.83 -4.20
C ASN A 16 7.83 29.54 -3.91
N VAL A 17 8.81 29.30 -4.74
CA VAL A 17 10.13 29.93 -4.63
C VAL A 17 10.28 30.86 -5.81
N ASP A 18 10.73 32.08 -5.55
CA ASP A 18 11.06 33.02 -6.61
C ASP A 18 12.14 32.41 -7.53
N PRO A 19 11.83 32.16 -8.82
CA PRO A 19 12.71 31.43 -9.73
C PRO A 19 14.08 32.10 -9.89
N GLN A 20 14.14 33.41 -9.72
CA GLN A 20 15.38 34.18 -9.87
C GLN A 20 16.33 34.01 -8.67
N ASN A 21 15.79 33.76 -7.49
CA ASN A 21 16.58 33.61 -6.27
C ASN A 21 16.96 32.14 -6.03
N THR A 22 16.20 31.21 -6.58
CA THR A 22 16.32 29.75 -6.33
C THR A 22 17.46 29.11 -7.11
N GLN A 23 17.79 29.62 -8.30
CA GLN A 23 18.87 29.05 -9.13
C GLN A 23 20.27 29.32 -8.58
N LYS A 24 20.41 30.24 -7.62
CA LYS A 24 21.72 30.62 -7.04
C LYS A 24 21.99 30.02 -5.66
N ALA A 25 20.96 29.51 -4.98
CA ALA A 25 21.15 28.95 -3.65
C ALA A 25 21.61 27.48 -3.74
N PRO A 26 22.69 27.10 -3.06
CA PRO A 26 23.12 25.69 -3.05
C PRO A 26 22.08 24.84 -2.33
N ILE A 27 21.76 23.69 -2.94
CA ILE A 27 20.92 22.67 -2.30
C ILE A 27 21.70 22.07 -1.13
N ILE A 28 21.05 21.88 0.02
CA ILE A 28 21.66 21.23 1.17
C ILE A 28 22.04 19.78 0.83
N SER A 29 23.07 19.27 1.48
CA SER A 29 23.45 17.86 1.31
C SER A 29 22.36 16.93 1.85
N VAL A 30 22.31 15.72 1.31
CA VAL A 30 21.40 14.68 1.79
C VAL A 30 21.63 14.37 3.27
N ASP A 31 22.89 14.40 3.71
CA ASP A 31 23.25 14.16 5.12
C ASP A 31 22.66 15.22 6.05
N ASN A 32 22.67 16.48 5.65
CA ASN A 32 22.04 17.55 6.41
C ASN A 32 20.51 17.39 6.45
N ALA A 33 19.90 16.97 5.36
CA ALA A 33 18.47 16.67 5.34
C ALA A 33 18.12 15.50 6.27
N ILE A 34 18.93 14.44 6.27
CA ILE A 34 18.80 13.28 7.18
C ILE A 34 18.96 13.71 8.64
N ALA A 35 19.99 14.51 8.93
CA ALA A 35 20.22 15.02 10.28
C ALA A 35 19.02 15.84 10.77
N THR A 36 18.49 16.70 9.91
CA THR A 36 17.28 17.49 10.21
C THR A 36 16.07 16.59 10.46
N ALA A 37 15.85 15.55 9.65
CA ALA A 37 14.74 14.62 9.86
C ALA A 37 14.89 13.87 11.19
N LYS A 38 16.07 13.37 11.51
CA LYS A 38 16.35 12.68 12.78
C LYS A 38 16.27 13.59 14.00
N SER A 39 16.52 14.87 13.84
CA SER A 39 16.32 15.84 14.94
C SER A 39 14.84 16.01 15.31
N LYS A 40 13.92 15.76 14.36
CA LYS A 40 12.47 15.84 14.57
C LYS A 40 11.87 14.50 15.01
N ILE A 41 12.34 13.39 14.46
CA ILE A 41 11.95 12.02 14.81
C ILE A 41 13.24 11.23 15.03
N SER A 42 13.68 11.16 16.28
CA SER A 42 15.02 10.63 16.64
C SER A 42 15.16 9.14 16.33
N ASP A 43 14.09 8.36 16.43
CA ASP A 43 14.02 6.92 16.18
C ASP A 43 13.53 6.56 14.77
N LEU A 44 13.57 7.53 13.84
CA LEU A 44 13.17 7.31 12.46
C LEU A 44 14.13 6.34 11.75
N ASP A 45 13.64 5.13 11.47
CA ASP A 45 14.29 4.17 10.57
C ASP A 45 13.96 4.51 9.13
N ILE A 46 14.86 5.22 8.46
CA ILE A 46 14.66 5.79 7.13
C ILE A 46 14.57 4.66 6.10
N LYS A 47 13.46 4.61 5.37
CA LYS A 47 13.20 3.62 4.31
C LYS A 47 13.27 4.21 2.91
N MET A 48 12.95 5.50 2.77
CA MET A 48 12.96 6.19 1.49
C MET A 48 13.37 7.64 1.64
N ILE A 49 14.17 8.12 0.70
CA ILE A 49 14.53 9.54 0.57
C ILE A 49 14.18 9.96 -0.85
N MET A 50 13.29 10.91 -0.98
CA MET A 50 12.99 11.58 -2.25
C MET A 50 13.74 12.89 -2.31
N LEU A 51 14.53 13.05 -3.36
CA LEU A 51 15.31 14.27 -3.60
C LEU A 51 14.41 15.41 -4.08
N PRO A 52 14.79 16.66 -3.83
CA PRO A 52 14.05 17.81 -4.31
C PRO A 52 14.07 17.85 -5.84
N ARG A 53 12.91 18.13 -6.42
CA ARG A 53 12.77 18.37 -7.84
C ARG A 53 12.62 19.88 -8.08
N ILE A 54 13.51 20.43 -8.87
CA ILE A 54 13.49 21.85 -9.27
C ILE A 54 12.85 21.92 -10.64
N THR A 55 11.75 22.64 -10.75
CA THR A 55 11.10 23.03 -12.01
C THR A 55 11.19 24.56 -12.17
N LYS A 56 10.80 25.09 -13.32
CA LYS A 56 10.87 26.54 -13.59
C LYS A 56 10.04 27.39 -12.60
N GLU A 57 8.99 26.82 -12.02
CA GLU A 57 8.02 27.55 -11.20
C GLU A 57 7.94 27.04 -9.76
N THR A 58 8.39 25.82 -9.51
CA THR A 58 8.22 25.18 -8.19
C THR A 58 9.43 24.33 -7.83
N VAL A 59 9.70 24.27 -6.53
CA VAL A 59 10.69 23.39 -5.95
C VAL A 59 9.99 22.48 -4.94
N SER A 60 10.16 21.16 -5.09
CA SER A 60 9.69 20.23 -4.09
C SER A 60 10.70 20.10 -2.95
N PRO A 61 10.25 19.88 -1.70
CA PRO A 61 11.15 19.62 -0.58
C PRO A 61 11.82 18.24 -0.69
N TYR A 62 12.87 18.01 0.11
CA TYR A 62 13.27 16.67 0.47
C TYR A 62 12.13 16.00 1.21
N ARG A 63 11.79 14.76 0.81
CA ARG A 63 10.84 13.93 1.55
C ARG A 63 11.57 12.71 2.09
N ILE A 64 11.63 12.63 3.40
CA ILE A 64 12.30 11.55 4.11
C ILE A 64 11.20 10.73 4.79
N GLU A 65 11.03 9.51 4.34
CA GLU A 65 10.00 8.59 4.83
C GLU A 65 10.65 7.43 5.58
N GLY A 66 10.02 7.00 6.64
CA GLY A 66 10.53 5.90 7.43
C GLY A 66 9.53 5.33 8.40
N GLN A 67 10.02 4.38 9.19
CA GLN A 67 9.27 3.70 10.22
C GLN A 67 9.77 4.13 11.60
N VAL A 68 8.86 4.28 12.53
CA VAL A 68 9.13 4.36 13.96
C VAL A 68 8.60 3.09 14.62
N ASN A 69 9.00 2.84 15.87
CA ASN A 69 8.49 1.67 16.61
C ASN A 69 7.00 1.86 16.96
N THR A 70 6.15 1.61 15.96
CA THR A 70 4.68 1.69 16.07
C THR A 70 4.07 0.44 15.44
N LEU A 71 3.21 -0.23 16.20
CA LEU A 71 2.53 -1.43 15.73
C LEU A 71 1.44 -1.07 14.70
N LEU A 72 1.27 -1.91 13.68
CA LEU A 72 0.21 -1.81 12.66
C LEU A 72 0.22 -0.49 11.88
N VAL A 73 1.40 0.00 11.54
CA VAL A 73 1.57 1.17 10.68
C VAL A 73 2.52 0.80 9.55
N ARG A 74 2.19 1.20 8.33
CA ARG A 74 3.03 0.88 7.17
C ARG A 74 4.43 1.48 7.29
N ASN A 75 5.39 0.86 6.61
CA ASN A 75 6.82 1.18 6.72
C ASN A 75 7.21 2.63 6.34
N ARG A 76 6.32 3.39 5.71
CA ARG A 76 6.57 4.76 5.24
C ARG A 76 5.55 5.77 5.74
N ALA A 77 4.84 5.44 6.83
CA ALA A 77 3.80 6.30 7.39
C ALA A 77 4.35 7.57 8.07
N ASN A 78 5.61 7.52 8.49
CA ASN A 78 6.26 8.68 9.09
C ASN A 78 7.05 9.42 8.03
N GLN A 79 6.87 10.73 7.99
CA GLN A 79 7.42 11.59 6.97
C GLN A 79 7.93 12.88 7.56
N VAL A 80 9.11 13.30 7.12
CA VAL A 80 9.63 14.64 7.37
C VAL A 80 9.93 15.31 6.04
N LEU A 81 9.35 16.48 5.84
CA LEU A 81 9.63 17.33 4.69
C LEU A 81 10.68 18.38 5.10
N VAL A 82 11.82 18.38 4.41
CA VAL A 82 12.92 19.28 4.71
C VAL A 82 13.11 20.29 3.57
N HIS A 83 13.32 21.53 3.93
CA HIS A 83 13.52 22.62 2.97
C HIS A 83 14.81 22.39 2.17
N PRO A 84 14.77 22.49 0.82
CA PRO A 84 15.92 22.13 -0.02
C PRO A 84 17.14 23.06 0.11
N PHE A 85 16.94 24.29 0.58
CA PHE A 85 17.99 25.30 0.72
C PHE A 85 18.30 25.67 2.17
N LYS A 86 17.48 25.24 3.10
CA LYS A 86 17.64 25.49 4.53
C LYS A 86 17.51 24.15 5.26
N ALA A 87 18.33 23.88 6.23
CA ALA A 87 18.24 22.66 7.05
C ALA A 87 17.08 22.79 8.07
N GLU A 88 15.87 23.05 7.58
CA GLU A 88 14.65 23.25 8.37
C GLU A 88 13.57 22.26 7.94
N ALA A 89 12.87 21.64 8.90
CA ALA A 89 11.72 20.82 8.61
C ALA A 89 10.50 21.72 8.33
N ILE A 90 9.86 21.50 7.19
CA ILE A 90 8.65 22.23 6.76
C ILE A 90 7.41 21.58 7.35
N ASP A 91 7.38 20.23 7.36
CA ASP A 91 6.28 19.45 7.86
C ASP A 91 6.80 18.16 8.47
N VAL A 92 6.14 17.70 9.52
CA VAL A 92 6.48 16.47 10.23
C VAL A 92 5.20 15.67 10.48
N SER A 93 5.13 14.50 9.88
CA SER A 93 4.06 13.54 10.11
C SER A 93 4.59 12.35 10.91
N ASP A 94 4.21 12.27 12.18
CA ASP A 94 4.54 11.15 13.07
C ASP A 94 3.26 10.32 13.30
N SER A 95 3.32 9.02 13.01
CA SER A 95 2.19 8.10 13.19
C SER A 95 1.74 7.97 14.65
N ARG A 96 2.60 8.26 15.61
CA ARG A 96 2.30 8.20 17.06
C ARG A 96 1.33 9.30 17.48
N THR A 97 1.43 10.46 16.83
CA THR A 97 0.58 11.64 17.11
C THR A 97 -0.58 11.79 16.13
N SER A 98 -0.65 10.92 15.13
CA SER A 98 -1.69 10.95 14.10
C SER A 98 -3.06 10.59 14.65
N SER A 99 -4.12 11.13 14.04
CA SER A 99 -5.51 10.81 14.38
C SER A 99 -5.81 9.32 14.25
N LEU A 100 -6.80 8.83 14.98
CA LEU A 100 -7.21 7.42 14.95
C LEU A 100 -7.59 6.97 13.53
N SER A 101 -8.31 7.80 12.79
CA SER A 101 -8.72 7.53 11.40
C SER A 101 -7.51 7.35 10.48
N LYS A 102 -6.50 8.21 10.59
CA LYS A 102 -5.25 8.07 9.83
C LYS A 102 -4.50 6.79 10.21
N ARG A 103 -4.41 6.47 11.50
CA ARG A 103 -3.77 5.22 11.96
C ARG A 103 -4.50 3.97 11.46
N LEU A 104 -5.83 3.96 11.46
CA LEU A 104 -6.62 2.86 10.90
C LEU A 104 -6.36 2.70 9.41
N PHE A 105 -6.31 3.80 8.66
CA PHE A 105 -5.99 3.77 7.24
C PHE A 105 -4.57 3.24 6.98
N GLU A 106 -3.58 3.71 7.74
CA GLU A 106 -2.18 3.25 7.64
C GLU A 106 -1.99 1.78 8.09
N SER A 107 -2.95 1.20 8.83
CA SER A 107 -2.90 -0.21 9.25
C SER A 107 -3.41 -1.19 8.19
N VAL A 108 -4.10 -0.71 7.17
CA VAL A 108 -4.68 -1.57 6.11
C VAL A 108 -3.58 -2.37 5.40
N ASP A 109 -2.50 -1.71 4.99
CA ASP A 109 -1.40 -2.37 4.28
C ASP A 109 -0.73 -3.46 5.14
N PRO A 110 -0.24 -3.19 6.37
CA PRO A 110 0.36 -4.22 7.22
C PRO A 110 -0.59 -5.39 7.51
N LEU A 111 -1.88 -5.10 7.70
CA LEU A 111 -2.89 -6.14 7.90
C LEU A 111 -3.13 -6.94 6.63
N HIS A 112 -3.27 -6.28 5.48
CA HIS A 112 -3.54 -6.95 4.21
C HIS A 112 -2.41 -7.88 3.78
N PHE A 113 -1.16 -7.43 3.94
CA PHE A 113 0.03 -8.21 3.55
C PHE A 113 0.60 -9.07 4.68
N GLY A 114 0.05 -9.00 5.89
CA GLY A 114 0.54 -9.75 7.04
C GLY A 114 1.94 -9.34 7.51
N ASP A 115 2.33 -8.08 7.31
CA ASP A 115 3.68 -7.61 7.64
C ASP A 115 3.88 -7.29 9.13
N PHE A 116 2.79 -7.22 9.91
CA PHE A 116 2.80 -6.79 11.31
C PHE A 116 3.51 -7.76 12.28
N GLY A 117 3.59 -9.04 11.97
CA GLY A 117 4.24 -10.08 12.77
C GLY A 117 5.41 -10.77 12.04
N GLY A 118 5.98 -10.12 11.03
CA GLY A 118 7.09 -10.64 10.25
C GLY A 118 6.77 -11.97 9.56
N LEU A 119 7.68 -12.93 9.64
CA LEU A 119 7.51 -14.23 8.96
C LEU A 119 6.33 -15.04 9.53
N LEU A 120 6.09 -14.95 10.84
CA LEU A 120 5.03 -15.73 11.49
C LEU A 120 3.64 -15.35 10.96
N SER A 121 3.33 -14.06 10.88
CA SER A 121 2.06 -13.59 10.33
C SER A 121 1.89 -13.98 8.86
N LYS A 122 2.94 -13.88 8.06
CA LYS A 122 2.94 -14.34 6.66
C LYS A 122 2.64 -15.82 6.52
N LEU A 123 3.23 -16.67 7.36
CA LEU A 123 2.96 -18.11 7.36
C LEU A 123 1.51 -18.42 7.75
N ILE A 124 0.95 -17.70 8.72
CA ILE A 124 -0.45 -17.85 9.11
C ILE A 124 -1.36 -17.47 7.93
N TYR A 125 -1.13 -16.33 7.28
CA TYR A 125 -1.91 -15.89 6.12
C TYR A 125 -1.80 -16.88 4.95
N PHE A 126 -0.58 -17.35 4.67
CA PHE A 126 -0.35 -18.39 3.65
C PHE A 126 -1.15 -19.66 3.95
N SER A 127 -1.14 -20.12 5.21
CA SER A 127 -1.87 -21.32 5.62
C SER A 127 -3.38 -21.17 5.42
N PHE A 128 -3.95 -20.02 5.81
CA PHE A 128 -5.37 -19.73 5.56
C PHE A 128 -5.69 -19.68 4.07
N GLY A 129 -4.85 -19.05 3.26
CA GLY A 129 -4.99 -19.03 1.81
C GLY A 129 -4.95 -20.42 1.20
N ALA A 130 -3.99 -21.23 1.60
CA ALA A 130 -3.86 -22.62 1.15
C ALA A 130 -5.08 -23.47 1.54
N LEU A 131 -5.55 -23.36 2.78
CA LEU A 131 -6.78 -24.05 3.22
C LEU A 131 -8.00 -23.63 2.40
N THR A 132 -8.15 -22.35 2.11
CA THR A 132 -9.25 -21.84 1.27
C THR A 132 -9.22 -22.46 -0.12
N VAL A 133 -8.05 -22.58 -0.74
CA VAL A 133 -7.88 -23.24 -2.04
C VAL A 133 -8.24 -24.71 -1.96
N VAL A 134 -7.75 -25.44 -0.96
CA VAL A 134 -8.08 -26.86 -0.76
C VAL A 134 -9.59 -27.06 -0.57
N MET A 135 -10.24 -26.23 0.24
CA MET A 135 -11.69 -26.29 0.44
C MET A 135 -12.45 -26.02 -0.86
N SER A 136 -12.03 -25.06 -1.65
CA SER A 136 -12.66 -24.71 -2.93
C SER A 136 -12.54 -25.86 -3.94
N VAL A 137 -11.34 -26.43 -4.08
CA VAL A 137 -11.08 -27.54 -4.99
C VAL A 137 -11.84 -28.80 -4.56
N SER A 138 -11.82 -29.13 -3.26
CA SER A 138 -12.55 -30.29 -2.74
C SER A 138 -14.07 -30.13 -2.88
N GLY A 139 -14.60 -28.92 -2.66
CA GLY A 139 -16.00 -28.60 -2.89
C GLY A 139 -16.42 -28.81 -4.34
N LEU A 140 -15.60 -28.31 -5.27
CA LEU A 140 -15.83 -28.50 -6.71
C LEU A 140 -15.78 -29.96 -7.11
N TRP A 141 -14.81 -30.71 -6.59
CA TRP A 141 -14.69 -32.15 -6.86
C TRP A 141 -15.88 -32.95 -6.32
N MET A 142 -16.31 -32.68 -5.09
CA MET A 142 -17.51 -33.33 -4.53
C MET A 142 -18.76 -32.99 -5.34
N TRP A 143 -18.92 -31.74 -5.77
CA TRP A 143 -20.01 -31.31 -6.63
C TRP A 143 -20.02 -32.05 -7.96
N GLN A 144 -18.87 -32.18 -8.63
CA GLN A 144 -18.76 -32.95 -9.88
C GLN A 144 -19.10 -34.43 -9.70
N ARG A 145 -18.60 -35.08 -8.63
CA ARG A 145 -18.93 -36.47 -8.33
C ARG A 145 -20.41 -36.68 -8.08
N ARG A 146 -21.03 -35.76 -7.34
CA ARG A 146 -22.47 -35.84 -7.06
C ARG A 146 -23.30 -35.68 -8.34
N ASN A 147 -22.91 -34.76 -9.22
CA ASN A 147 -23.61 -34.60 -10.48
C ASN A 147 -23.51 -35.82 -11.37
N LYS A 148 -22.33 -36.44 -11.51
CA LYS A 148 -22.17 -37.71 -12.26
C LYS A 148 -23.05 -38.82 -11.68
N ALA A 149 -23.07 -38.99 -10.37
CA ALA A 149 -23.89 -40.00 -9.72
C ALA A 149 -25.41 -39.77 -9.89
N LEU A 150 -25.85 -38.52 -10.06
CA LEU A 150 -27.24 -38.19 -10.38
C LEU A 150 -27.56 -38.46 -11.85
N GLU A 151 -26.65 -38.20 -12.76
CA GLU A 151 -26.78 -38.53 -14.19
C GLU A 151 -26.91 -40.07 -14.40
N GLU A 152 -26.08 -40.86 -13.73
CA GLU A 152 -26.11 -42.32 -13.78
C GLU A 152 -27.44 -42.90 -13.25
N LYS A 153 -28.11 -42.21 -12.31
CA LYS A 153 -29.39 -42.60 -11.77
C LYS A 153 -30.61 -42.11 -12.57
N GLY A 154 -30.39 -41.45 -13.71
CA GLY A 154 -31.44 -40.83 -14.51
C GLY A 154 -32.15 -39.65 -13.85
N LEU A 155 -31.63 -39.17 -12.72
CA LEU A 155 -32.11 -38.01 -11.99
C LEU A 155 -31.34 -36.76 -12.48
N ALA A 156 -31.42 -36.47 -13.78
CA ALA A 156 -30.80 -35.29 -14.33
C ALA A 156 -31.31 -34.04 -13.62
N TYR A 157 -30.42 -33.32 -12.97
CA TYR A 157 -30.73 -32.11 -12.24
C TYR A 157 -31.26 -31.00 -13.18
N GLN A 158 -32.52 -30.72 -13.06
CA GLN A 158 -33.30 -29.82 -13.90
C GLN A 158 -33.07 -28.31 -13.59
N SER A 159 -32.15 -27.95 -12.66
CA SER A 159 -32.16 -26.59 -12.09
C SER A 159 -30.85 -25.78 -12.14
N MET A 160 -29.93 -26.06 -13.06
CA MET A 160 -28.78 -25.16 -13.24
C MET A 160 -28.62 -24.66 -14.67
N GLY A 161 -29.68 -24.08 -15.24
CA GLY A 161 -29.66 -23.46 -16.58
C GLY A 161 -28.53 -22.42 -16.76
N PRO A 162 -28.38 -21.41 -15.91
CA PRO A 162 -27.39 -20.35 -16.16
C PRO A 162 -25.94 -20.75 -15.86
N ILE A 163 -25.67 -21.66 -14.92
CA ILE A 163 -24.28 -22.03 -14.52
C ILE A 163 -23.59 -22.92 -15.54
N LYS A 164 -24.36 -23.70 -16.31
CA LYS A 164 -23.81 -24.52 -17.41
C LYS A 164 -23.16 -23.67 -18.49
N TYR A 165 -23.65 -22.46 -18.73
CA TYR A 165 -23.11 -21.54 -19.72
C TYR A 165 -21.87 -20.79 -19.22
N ILE A 166 -21.78 -20.53 -17.91
CA ILE A 166 -20.60 -19.85 -17.33
C ILE A 166 -19.37 -20.77 -17.34
N SER A 167 -19.53 -22.08 -17.01
CA SER A 167 -18.42 -23.03 -17.04
C SER A 167 -17.96 -23.33 -18.47
N LEU A 168 -18.85 -23.38 -19.44
CA LEU A 168 -18.51 -23.56 -20.86
C LEU A 168 -17.82 -22.32 -21.43
N GLY A 169 -18.26 -21.11 -21.04
CA GLY A 169 -17.67 -19.86 -21.49
C GLY A 169 -16.22 -19.63 -20.99
N ILE A 170 -15.90 -20.12 -19.77
CA ILE A 170 -14.53 -20.04 -19.23
C ILE A 170 -13.57 -21.00 -19.96
N VAL A 171 -14.04 -22.19 -20.32
CA VAL A 171 -13.22 -23.18 -21.03
C VAL A 171 -13.01 -22.81 -22.50
N THR A 172 -14.00 -22.22 -23.16
CA THR A 172 -13.88 -21.81 -24.57
C THR A 172 -13.18 -20.47 -24.75
N GLY A 173 -13.26 -19.56 -23.78
CA GLY A 173 -12.57 -18.27 -23.80
C GLY A 173 -11.05 -18.36 -23.63
N SER A 174 -10.52 -19.51 -23.18
CA SER A 174 -9.06 -19.73 -23.04
C SER A 174 -8.39 -20.34 -24.26
N ILE A 175 -9.12 -20.58 -25.36
CA ILE A 175 -8.57 -21.20 -26.58
C ILE A 175 -8.41 -20.21 -27.75
N ILE A 176 -8.83 -18.95 -27.55
CA ILE A 176 -8.66 -17.91 -28.58
C ILE A 176 -7.79 -16.78 -28.02
N VAL A 177 -6.50 -16.99 -27.96
CA VAL A 177 -5.43 -15.96 -28.09
C VAL A 177 -4.22 -16.64 -28.72
#